data_c415601e5e23c140c7e1fac3b0f37116
#
_entry.id   c415601e5e23c140c7e1fac3b0f37116
#
_cell.length_a   1.000
_cell.length_b   1.000
_cell.length_c   1.000
_cell.angle_alpha   90.00
_cell.angle_beta   90.00
_cell.angle_gamma   90.00
#
_symmetry.space_group_name_H-M   'P 1'
#
loop_
_entity.id
_entity.type
_entity.pdbx_description
1 polymer ?
#
loop_
_entity_poly.entity_id
_entity_poly.type
_entity_poly.pdbx_seq_one_letter_code
_entity_poly.pdbx_strand_id
1 'polypeptide(L)'
;MIKQIVTALKANPSVSGWLVNETVTVSSQVFYVMQKKETTRRVETREYQVTVYHRHGEQNAFVGSSMFAVSRKLTKAELARKIEEAVFAARFVKNKAFDLVKGAGKRTWKEKPETADPYVILDDIANTFFAAATPVSRFNALEAFHARQTIRILNSEGVDFTKTQSKIDIEAIPSHDGPERKVELIRMFTYKTVDLDLVKKDAAVAIADVALRYDARKLENVPKADVILAGDDVEDFLRELIGDFSYDGVYRKSTDKKIGDAIQSEIQGDALSIGWTLSSKADAFDRDGVMLAPVRVVEAGKLVGYYGSNQYAQYLGLQPVGVFGTIEAAAGKTTIARMKAKPHLEIIALSGIQIDIYSGYIGGEVRLAVWFDGKNRIPVSGFSFSGNIDKALSDLVLSKETVQGVRYHGPKCILLKGMDVL
;
A
#
# COMPACT_ATOMS: atom_id res chain seq x y z
N MET A 1 30.93 -4.74 -0.19
CA MET A 1 30.05 -5.93 -0.18
C MET A 1 29.47 -6.22 -1.56
N ILE A 2 28.71 -5.30 -2.20
CA ILE A 2 28.02 -5.58 -3.46
C ILE A 2 28.93 -6.10 -4.58
N LYS A 3 30.15 -5.51 -4.73
CA LYS A 3 31.16 -6.01 -5.69
C LYS A 3 31.56 -7.46 -5.41
N GLN A 4 31.70 -7.86 -4.13
CA GLN A 4 32.03 -9.23 -3.75
C GLN A 4 30.91 -10.19 -4.10
N ILE A 5 29.64 -9.81 -3.84
CA ILE A 5 28.45 -10.58 -4.21
C ILE A 5 28.43 -10.82 -5.71
N VAL A 6 28.53 -9.76 -6.52
CA VAL A 6 28.50 -9.84 -7.98
C VAL A 6 29.66 -10.68 -8.51
N THR A 7 30.88 -10.53 -7.95
CA THR A 7 32.04 -11.34 -8.35
C THR A 7 31.80 -12.83 -8.05
N ALA A 8 31.26 -13.16 -6.88
CA ALA A 8 31.00 -14.54 -6.49
C ALA A 8 29.86 -15.16 -7.36
N LEU A 9 28.80 -14.41 -7.66
CA LEU A 9 27.73 -14.84 -8.57
C LEU A 9 28.26 -15.15 -9.98
N LYS A 10 29.09 -14.27 -10.53
CA LYS A 10 29.71 -14.45 -11.86
C LYS A 10 30.72 -15.61 -11.92
N ALA A 11 31.32 -15.96 -10.78
CA ALA A 11 32.30 -17.06 -10.71
C ALA A 11 31.63 -18.44 -10.67
N ASN A 12 30.33 -18.54 -10.37
CA ASN A 12 29.62 -19.81 -10.32
C ASN A 12 28.95 -20.12 -11.68
N PRO A 13 29.42 -21.14 -12.43
CA PRO A 13 28.90 -21.44 -13.78
C PRO A 13 27.46 -21.95 -13.80
N SER A 14 26.95 -22.41 -12.66
CA SER A 14 25.55 -22.86 -12.53
C SER A 14 24.56 -21.71 -12.30
N VAL A 15 25.03 -20.47 -12.12
CA VAL A 15 24.21 -19.28 -12.04
C VAL A 15 23.90 -18.77 -13.44
N SER A 16 22.72 -19.05 -13.97
CA SER A 16 22.30 -18.61 -15.29
C SER A 16 21.90 -17.14 -15.34
N GLY A 17 21.53 -16.57 -14.20
CA GLY A 17 21.19 -15.17 -14.01
C GLY A 17 21.11 -14.85 -12.52
N TRP A 18 21.13 -13.57 -12.20
CA TRP A 18 21.03 -13.12 -10.81
C TRP A 18 20.42 -11.72 -10.72
N LEU A 19 19.82 -11.43 -9.56
CA LEU A 19 19.30 -10.13 -9.15
C LEU A 19 19.83 -9.83 -7.75
N VAL A 20 20.35 -8.63 -7.53
CA VAL A 20 20.80 -8.14 -6.21
C VAL A 20 20.07 -6.86 -5.88
N ASN A 21 19.30 -6.89 -4.81
CA ASN A 21 18.67 -5.71 -4.20
C ASN A 21 19.47 -5.29 -2.97
N GLU A 22 20.07 -4.10 -2.99
CA GLU A 22 20.66 -3.45 -1.83
C GLU A 22 19.69 -2.40 -1.32
N THR A 23 19.30 -2.51 -0.05
CA THR A 23 18.49 -1.51 0.65
C THR A 23 19.30 -0.92 1.80
N VAL A 24 19.52 0.39 1.76
CA VAL A 24 20.11 1.15 2.86
C VAL A 24 19.03 2.05 3.45
N THR A 25 18.73 1.85 4.72
CA THR A 25 17.75 2.67 5.45
C THR A 25 18.47 3.40 6.57
N VAL A 26 18.33 4.73 6.60
CA VAL A 26 18.71 5.56 7.74
C VAL A 26 17.42 6.09 8.34
N SER A 27 17.12 5.70 9.59
CA SER A 27 15.91 6.09 10.29
C SER A 27 16.26 6.82 11.58
N SER A 28 15.67 8.00 11.76
CA SER A 28 15.59 8.72 13.05
C SER A 28 14.21 8.42 13.65
N GLN A 29 14.19 8.03 14.92
CA GLN A 29 12.99 7.55 15.59
C GLN A 29 12.84 8.26 16.93
N VAL A 30 11.62 8.65 17.27
CA VAL A 30 11.27 9.26 18.55
C VAL A 30 10.04 8.58 19.11
N PHE A 31 10.08 8.25 20.38
CA PHE A 31 9.02 7.54 21.09
C PHE A 31 8.52 8.41 22.24
N TYR A 32 7.21 8.56 22.32
CA TYR A 32 6.54 9.32 23.37
C TYR A 32 5.53 8.44 24.10
N VAL A 33 5.51 8.54 25.43
CA VAL A 33 4.51 7.94 26.31
C VAL A 33 3.90 9.03 27.17
N MET A 34 2.59 9.09 27.25
CA MET A 34 1.85 10.13 27.99
C MET A 34 2.37 11.54 27.65
N GLN A 35 2.61 11.80 26.35
CA GLN A 35 3.11 13.05 25.78
C GLN A 35 4.53 13.45 26.23
N LYS A 36 5.25 12.57 26.90
CA LYS A 36 6.65 12.76 27.30
C LYS A 36 7.57 11.95 26.40
N LYS A 37 8.66 12.57 25.95
CA LYS A 37 9.68 11.88 25.18
C LYS A 37 10.39 10.85 26.06
N GLU A 38 10.23 9.58 25.72
CA GLU A 38 10.88 8.45 26.44
C GLU A 38 12.25 8.14 25.87
N THR A 39 12.37 8.06 24.55
CA THR A 39 13.63 7.72 23.91
C THR A 39 13.72 8.22 22.49
N THR A 40 14.96 8.33 22.02
CA THR A 40 15.28 8.57 20.60
C THR A 40 16.22 7.47 20.13
N ARG A 41 16.10 7.12 18.87
CA ARG A 41 16.94 6.09 18.27
C ARG A 41 17.35 6.51 16.86
N ARG A 42 18.62 6.26 16.51
CA ARG A 42 19.08 6.32 15.13
C ARG A 42 19.46 4.92 14.69
N VAL A 43 18.87 4.47 13.60
CA VAL A 43 19.11 3.13 13.05
C VAL A 43 19.61 3.28 11.63
N GLU A 44 20.74 2.62 11.33
CA GLU A 44 21.20 2.45 9.97
C GLU A 44 21.26 0.96 9.66
N THR A 45 20.45 0.52 8.69
CA THR A 45 20.47 -0.85 8.18
C THR A 45 20.96 -0.87 6.75
N ARG A 46 21.65 -1.94 6.39
CA ARG A 46 21.99 -2.24 5.00
C ARG A 46 21.77 -3.71 4.75
N GLU A 47 20.83 -3.99 3.88
CA GLU A 47 20.40 -5.34 3.56
C GLU A 47 20.68 -5.63 2.09
N TYR A 48 21.11 -6.87 1.81
CA TYR A 48 21.25 -7.39 0.47
C TYR A 48 20.36 -8.61 0.34
N GLN A 49 19.44 -8.57 -0.61
CA GLN A 49 18.71 -9.74 -1.07
C GLN A 49 19.29 -10.17 -2.41
N VAL A 50 19.68 -11.43 -2.50
CA VAL A 50 20.29 -12.01 -3.69
C VAL A 50 19.37 -13.09 -4.21
N THR A 51 18.86 -12.92 -5.43
CA THR A 51 18.12 -13.96 -6.15
C THR A 51 19.05 -14.58 -7.19
N VAL A 52 19.16 -15.90 -7.13
CA VAL A 52 19.89 -16.71 -8.10
C VAL A 52 18.87 -17.38 -9.02
N TYR A 53 19.16 -17.37 -10.31
CA TYR A 53 18.38 -18.07 -11.32
C TYR A 53 19.22 -19.20 -11.93
N HIS A 54 18.61 -20.36 -12.08
CA HIS A 54 19.22 -21.56 -12.68
C HIS A 54 18.31 -22.07 -13.79
N ARG A 55 18.78 -22.03 -15.03
CA ARG A 55 18.07 -22.63 -16.18
C ARG A 55 18.34 -24.11 -16.25
N HIS A 56 17.29 -24.89 -16.49
CA HIS A 56 17.38 -26.35 -16.55
C HIS A 56 16.27 -26.96 -17.42
N GLY A 57 16.29 -28.29 -17.58
CA GLY A 57 15.39 -29.01 -18.47
C GLY A 57 15.89 -29.02 -19.91
N GLU A 58 15.17 -29.75 -20.80
CA GLU A 58 15.49 -29.77 -22.21
C GLU A 58 15.39 -28.37 -22.82
N GLN A 59 16.41 -27.96 -23.56
CA GLN A 59 16.51 -26.64 -24.20
C GLN A 59 16.35 -25.45 -23.21
N ASN A 60 16.64 -25.65 -21.91
CA ASN A 60 16.43 -24.65 -20.85
C ASN A 60 14.98 -24.18 -20.71
N ALA A 61 14.03 -25.09 -20.88
CA ALA A 61 12.59 -24.80 -20.82
C ALA A 61 12.13 -24.25 -19.46
N PHE A 62 12.91 -24.53 -18.41
CA PHE A 62 12.59 -24.09 -17.05
C PHE A 62 13.65 -23.14 -16.50
N VAL A 63 13.20 -22.23 -15.62
CA VAL A 63 14.07 -21.42 -14.76
C VAL A 63 13.61 -21.56 -13.31
N GLY A 64 14.49 -22.06 -12.49
CA GLY A 64 14.28 -22.03 -11.05
C GLY A 64 14.95 -20.81 -10.42
N SER A 65 14.40 -20.33 -9.33
CA SER A 65 14.99 -19.25 -8.55
C SER A 65 15.00 -19.57 -7.06
N SER A 66 16.03 -19.05 -6.39
CA SER A 66 16.12 -19.07 -4.93
C SER A 66 16.70 -17.76 -4.44
N MET A 67 16.18 -17.25 -3.33
CA MET A 67 16.59 -15.98 -2.75
C MET A 67 17.23 -16.20 -1.37
N PHE A 68 18.26 -15.45 -1.07
CA PHE A 68 18.89 -15.42 0.26
C PHE A 68 19.34 -14.01 0.64
N ALA A 69 19.39 -13.75 1.94
CA ALA A 69 19.93 -12.50 2.48
C ALA A 69 21.43 -12.61 2.72
N VAL A 70 22.17 -11.52 2.49
CA VAL A 70 23.61 -11.42 2.77
C VAL A 70 23.84 -10.40 3.87
N SER A 71 24.50 -10.85 4.94
CA SER A 71 24.99 -10.00 6.03
C SER A 71 26.38 -9.41 5.66
N ARG A 72 26.71 -8.24 6.22
CA ARG A 72 28.06 -7.64 6.10
C ARG A 72 29.18 -8.50 6.66
N LYS A 73 28.87 -9.43 7.55
CA LYS A 73 29.86 -10.29 8.24
C LYS A 73 30.21 -11.56 7.46
N LEU A 74 29.58 -11.82 6.30
CA LEU A 74 29.89 -13.02 5.50
C LEU A 74 31.32 -12.96 4.93
N THR A 75 32.03 -14.05 5.10
CA THR A 75 33.31 -14.31 4.42
C THR A 75 33.07 -14.69 2.96
N LYS A 76 34.12 -14.70 2.15
CA LYS A 76 34.04 -15.13 0.74
C LYS A 76 33.59 -16.60 0.62
N ALA A 77 34.07 -17.48 1.53
CA ALA A 77 33.71 -18.89 1.54
C ALA A 77 32.21 -19.10 1.91
N GLU A 78 31.72 -18.40 2.93
CA GLU A 78 30.31 -18.45 3.31
C GLU A 78 29.41 -17.92 2.21
N LEU A 79 29.81 -16.85 1.54
CA LEU A 79 29.06 -16.31 0.39
C LEU A 79 29.00 -17.31 -0.77
N ALA A 80 30.13 -17.95 -1.11
CA ALA A 80 30.17 -18.98 -2.15
C ALA A 80 29.24 -20.15 -1.80
N ARG A 81 29.28 -20.64 -0.56
CA ARG A 81 28.39 -21.70 -0.07
C ARG A 81 26.93 -21.32 -0.17
N LYS A 82 26.54 -20.09 0.25
CA LYS A 82 25.14 -19.62 0.10
C LYS A 82 24.68 -19.57 -1.35
N ILE A 83 25.57 -19.22 -2.28
CA ILE A 83 25.26 -19.22 -3.70
C ILE A 83 25.04 -20.66 -4.21
N GLU A 84 25.90 -21.60 -3.79
CA GLU A 84 25.76 -23.03 -4.12
C GLU A 84 24.44 -23.61 -3.57
N GLU A 85 24.12 -23.33 -2.30
CA GLU A 85 22.85 -23.72 -1.66
C GLU A 85 21.64 -23.14 -2.42
N ALA A 86 21.69 -21.87 -2.85
CA ALA A 86 20.65 -21.22 -3.63
C ALA A 86 20.51 -21.83 -5.03
N VAL A 87 21.62 -22.12 -5.71
CA VAL A 87 21.60 -22.82 -7.01
C VAL A 87 21.01 -24.23 -6.83
N PHE A 88 21.41 -24.94 -5.77
CA PHE A 88 20.85 -26.26 -5.49
C PHE A 88 19.32 -26.20 -5.30
N ALA A 89 18.84 -25.28 -4.47
CA ALA A 89 17.41 -25.08 -4.25
C ALA A 89 16.67 -24.70 -5.55
N ALA A 90 17.27 -23.85 -6.38
CA ALA A 90 16.68 -23.42 -7.65
C ALA A 90 16.47 -24.59 -8.65
N ARG A 91 17.26 -25.66 -8.59
CA ARG A 91 17.11 -26.84 -9.47
C ARG A 91 15.77 -27.57 -9.30
N PHE A 92 15.15 -27.44 -8.13
CA PHE A 92 13.85 -28.09 -7.84
C PHE A 92 12.65 -27.22 -8.21
N VAL A 93 12.86 -25.96 -8.60
CA VAL A 93 11.80 -25.03 -8.99
C VAL A 93 11.66 -25.06 -10.52
N LYS A 94 10.46 -25.41 -11.01
CA LYS A 94 10.17 -25.56 -12.44
C LYS A 94 9.22 -24.47 -12.92
N ASN A 95 9.68 -23.22 -12.93
CA ASN A 95 8.93 -22.16 -13.59
C ASN A 95 9.19 -22.20 -15.10
N LYS A 96 8.20 -21.84 -15.92
CA LYS A 96 8.41 -21.59 -17.34
C LYS A 96 9.54 -20.58 -17.51
N ALA A 97 10.43 -20.78 -18.46
CA ALA A 97 11.56 -19.87 -18.69
C ALA A 97 11.08 -18.43 -19.01
N PHE A 98 11.76 -17.45 -18.45
CA PHE A 98 11.61 -16.03 -18.74
C PHE A 98 12.98 -15.34 -18.69
N ASP A 99 13.07 -14.15 -19.27
CA ASP A 99 14.29 -13.35 -19.29
C ASP A 99 14.24 -12.25 -18.23
N LEU A 100 15.39 -11.95 -17.62
CA LEU A 100 15.50 -10.82 -16.72
C LEU A 100 15.40 -9.51 -17.51
N VAL A 101 14.98 -8.45 -16.81
CA VAL A 101 14.92 -7.10 -17.41
C VAL A 101 16.29 -6.70 -17.92
N LYS A 102 16.37 -6.29 -19.18
CA LYS A 102 17.60 -5.77 -19.79
C LYS A 102 17.79 -4.32 -19.42
N GLY A 103 18.96 -3.98 -18.93
CA GLY A 103 19.31 -2.62 -18.51
C GLY A 103 20.27 -1.93 -19.46
N ALA A 104 20.21 -0.61 -19.49
CA ALA A 104 21.14 0.25 -20.25
C ALA A 104 22.21 0.87 -19.34
N GLY A 105 22.67 0.13 -18.32
CA GLY A 105 23.69 0.58 -17.38
C GLY A 105 23.17 1.36 -16.18
N LYS A 106 24.02 2.16 -15.57
CA LYS A 106 23.74 2.83 -14.29
C LYS A 106 22.84 4.04 -14.46
N ARG A 107 21.74 4.07 -13.68
CA ARG A 107 20.81 5.21 -13.57
C ARG A 107 20.52 5.49 -12.11
N THR A 108 20.25 6.77 -11.79
CA THR A 108 19.99 7.20 -10.41
C THR A 108 18.88 8.24 -10.37
N TRP A 109 17.92 8.03 -9.45
CA TRP A 109 16.82 8.93 -9.15
C TRP A 109 16.86 9.28 -7.67
N LYS A 110 16.72 10.56 -7.32
CA LYS A 110 16.78 11.04 -5.94
C LYS A 110 15.70 12.08 -5.72
N GLU A 111 15.00 11.94 -4.61
CA GLU A 111 14.24 13.04 -4.05
C GLU A 111 15.19 14.09 -3.47
N LYS A 112 14.75 15.35 -3.44
CA LYS A 112 15.49 16.39 -2.72
C LYS A 112 15.66 15.93 -1.28
N PRO A 113 16.87 16.04 -0.70
CA PRO A 113 17.05 15.74 0.70
C PRO A 113 16.29 16.77 1.55
N GLU A 114 15.65 16.31 2.62
CA GLU A 114 15.22 17.19 3.69
C GLU A 114 16.43 17.88 4.31
N THR A 115 16.36 19.19 4.50
CA THR A 115 17.49 19.99 5.02
C THR A 115 17.41 20.20 6.53
N ALA A 116 16.24 20.05 7.12
CA ALA A 116 16.04 20.16 8.55
C ALA A 116 16.52 18.89 9.30
N ASP A 117 16.88 19.04 10.55
CA ASP A 117 17.19 17.90 11.42
C ASP A 117 15.96 17.00 11.57
N PRO A 118 16.06 15.70 11.26
CA PRO A 118 14.93 14.78 11.40
C PRO A 118 14.30 14.76 12.80
N TYR A 119 15.07 14.96 13.85
CA TYR A 119 14.51 14.97 15.22
C TYR A 119 13.69 16.24 15.49
N VAL A 120 14.09 17.38 14.94
CA VAL A 120 13.29 18.62 15.03
C VAL A 120 11.95 18.42 14.29
N ILE A 121 12.00 17.87 13.09
CA ILE A 121 10.79 17.52 12.30
C ILE A 121 9.84 16.62 13.11
N LEU A 122 10.36 15.55 13.70
CA LEU A 122 9.55 14.59 14.45
C LEU A 122 8.98 15.19 15.73
N ASP A 123 9.74 16.06 16.41
CA ASP A 123 9.29 16.78 17.60
C ASP A 123 8.17 17.78 17.24
N ASP A 124 8.29 18.53 16.13
CA ASP A 124 7.26 19.47 15.68
C ASP A 124 5.95 18.75 15.33
N ILE A 125 6.05 17.61 14.66
CA ILE A 125 4.89 16.74 14.37
C ILE A 125 4.26 16.27 15.68
N ALA A 126 5.04 15.70 16.60
CA ALA A 126 4.54 15.17 17.87
C ALA A 126 3.87 16.28 18.70
N ASN A 127 4.48 17.45 18.80
CA ASN A 127 3.90 18.60 19.51
C ASN A 127 2.58 19.04 18.88
N THR A 128 2.47 18.97 17.55
CA THR A 128 1.23 19.29 16.82
C THR A 128 0.13 18.28 17.15
N PHE A 129 0.45 16.96 17.22
CA PHE A 129 -0.47 15.94 17.69
C PHE A 129 -0.92 16.21 19.14
N PHE A 130 0.02 16.50 20.05
CA PHE A 130 -0.30 16.73 21.46
C PHE A 130 -1.14 17.98 21.68
N ALA A 131 -1.00 18.99 20.85
CA ALA A 131 -1.82 20.21 20.93
C ALA A 131 -3.31 19.96 20.63
N ALA A 132 -3.68 18.84 20.01
CA ALA A 132 -5.07 18.46 19.77
C ALA A 132 -5.75 17.83 21.00
N ALA A 133 -5.01 17.56 22.08
CA ALA A 133 -5.56 16.93 23.29
C ALA A 133 -6.66 17.77 23.95
N THR A 134 -7.63 17.08 24.55
CA THR A 134 -8.69 17.65 25.38
C THR A 134 -8.53 17.17 26.84
N PRO A 135 -9.33 17.67 27.80
CA PRO A 135 -9.25 17.17 29.18
C PRO A 135 -9.45 15.66 29.33
N VAL A 136 -10.22 15.03 28.44
CA VAL A 136 -10.60 13.60 28.51
C VAL A 136 -10.03 12.76 27.36
N SER A 137 -9.56 13.37 26.27
CA SER A 137 -8.96 12.67 25.13
C SER A 137 -7.55 13.17 24.88
N ARG A 138 -6.58 12.24 24.78
CA ARG A 138 -5.16 12.57 24.56
C ARG A 138 -4.46 11.45 23.82
N PHE A 139 -3.24 11.68 23.38
CA PHE A 139 -2.38 10.63 22.83
C PHE A 139 -1.64 9.93 23.97
N ASN A 140 -1.93 8.64 24.17
CA ASN A 140 -1.30 7.81 25.20
C ASN A 140 0.12 7.38 24.77
N ALA A 141 0.31 7.08 23.50
CA ALA A 141 1.61 6.87 22.90
C ALA A 141 1.67 7.51 21.50
N LEU A 142 2.87 7.87 21.08
CA LEU A 142 3.17 8.30 19.72
C LEU A 142 4.58 7.85 19.37
N GLU A 143 4.68 7.11 18.28
CA GLU A 143 5.95 6.70 17.70
C GLU A 143 6.13 7.41 16.37
N ALA A 144 7.24 8.10 16.19
CA ALA A 144 7.52 8.90 15.01
C ALA A 144 8.82 8.46 14.35
N PHE A 145 8.78 8.20 13.06
CA PHE A 145 9.87 7.65 12.27
C PHE A 145 10.12 8.51 11.05
N HIS A 146 11.30 9.08 10.92
CA HIS A 146 11.78 9.68 9.67
C HIS A 146 12.77 8.73 9.03
N ALA A 147 12.39 8.11 7.92
CA ALA A 147 13.21 7.13 7.21
C ALA A 147 13.65 7.66 5.84
N ARG A 148 14.97 7.63 5.59
CA ARG A 148 15.55 7.82 4.25
C ARG A 148 16.05 6.50 3.75
N GLN A 149 15.53 6.06 2.61
CA GLN A 149 15.84 4.77 2.01
C GLN A 149 16.52 4.95 0.66
N THR A 150 17.63 4.24 0.48
CA THR A 150 18.30 4.11 -0.82
C THR A 150 18.20 2.65 -1.26
N ILE A 151 17.54 2.42 -2.37
CA ILE A 151 17.36 1.09 -2.99
C ILE A 151 18.21 1.06 -4.26
N ARG A 152 19.08 0.06 -4.37
CA ARG A 152 19.86 -0.21 -5.59
C ARG A 152 19.59 -1.61 -6.07
N ILE A 153 19.25 -1.74 -7.34
CA ILE A 153 19.01 -3.00 -8.04
C ILE A 153 20.08 -3.21 -9.10
N LEU A 154 20.69 -4.41 -9.08
CA LEU A 154 21.59 -4.89 -10.12
C LEU A 154 21.14 -6.26 -10.58
N ASN A 155 21.23 -6.53 -11.87
CA ASN A 155 21.04 -7.87 -12.40
C ASN A 155 22.12 -8.27 -13.41
N SER A 156 22.11 -9.54 -13.83
CA SER A 156 23.04 -10.08 -14.81
C SER A 156 22.87 -9.50 -16.22
N GLU A 157 21.73 -8.86 -16.51
CA GLU A 157 21.37 -8.32 -17.82
C GLU A 157 21.59 -6.80 -17.94
N GLY A 158 22.43 -6.23 -17.05
CA GLY A 158 22.89 -4.84 -17.17
C GLY A 158 22.03 -3.79 -16.47
N VAL A 159 21.03 -4.16 -15.69
CA VAL A 159 20.35 -3.22 -14.79
C VAL A 159 21.32 -2.81 -13.67
N ASP A 160 21.48 -1.52 -13.43
CA ASP A 160 22.15 -0.91 -12.26
C ASP A 160 21.41 0.39 -11.92
N PHE A 161 20.28 0.26 -11.22
CA PHE A 161 19.38 1.37 -10.91
C PHE A 161 19.42 1.67 -9.42
N THR A 162 19.42 2.96 -9.08
CA THR A 162 19.40 3.43 -7.70
C THR A 162 18.30 4.47 -7.52
N LYS A 163 17.45 4.31 -6.51
CA LYS A 163 16.50 5.34 -6.08
C LYS A 163 16.70 5.68 -4.61
N THR A 164 16.50 6.96 -4.28
CA THR A 164 16.53 7.45 -2.89
C THR A 164 15.27 8.24 -2.63
N GLN A 165 14.55 7.85 -1.57
CA GLN A 165 13.31 8.46 -1.15
C GLN A 165 13.25 8.58 0.37
N SER A 166 12.43 9.51 0.86
CA SER A 166 12.19 9.71 2.29
C SER A 166 10.71 9.61 2.60
N LYS A 167 10.40 9.18 3.81
CA LYS A 167 9.04 9.20 4.36
C LYS A 167 9.07 9.42 5.86
N ILE A 168 7.96 9.90 6.38
CA ILE A 168 7.70 10.05 7.80
C ILE A 168 6.49 9.19 8.12
N ASP A 169 6.65 8.22 9.02
CA ASP A 169 5.57 7.38 9.51
C ASP A 169 5.30 7.75 10.98
N ILE A 170 4.04 7.91 11.33
CA ILE A 170 3.59 8.17 12.68
C ILE A 170 2.61 7.08 13.07
N GLU A 171 2.88 6.40 14.18
CA GLU A 171 1.93 5.55 14.87
C GLU A 171 1.46 6.30 16.12
N ALA A 172 0.17 6.59 16.19
CA ALA A 172 -0.42 7.33 17.29
C ALA A 172 -1.51 6.49 17.96
N ILE A 173 -1.54 6.52 19.31
CA ILE A 173 -2.55 5.85 20.12
C ILE A 173 -3.36 6.93 20.87
N PRO A 174 -4.39 7.52 20.21
CA PRO A 174 -5.34 8.37 20.89
C PRO A 174 -6.16 7.55 21.90
N SER A 175 -6.36 8.10 23.08
CA SER A 175 -7.13 7.51 24.17
C SER A 175 -8.18 8.48 24.68
N HIS A 176 -9.33 7.96 25.12
CA HIS A 176 -10.40 8.70 25.81
C HIS A 176 -10.64 8.09 27.17
N ASP A 177 -10.47 8.90 28.22
CA ASP A 177 -10.68 8.51 29.62
C ASP A 177 -12.05 9.04 30.08
N GLY A 178 -13.11 8.26 29.84
CA GLY A 178 -14.43 8.59 30.30
C GLY A 178 -14.74 8.00 31.70
N PRO A 179 -15.88 8.37 32.32
CA PRO A 179 -16.20 7.95 33.67
C PRO A 179 -16.44 6.44 33.82
N GLU A 180 -16.90 5.76 32.77
CA GLU A 180 -17.25 4.33 32.84
C GLU A 180 -16.12 3.44 32.36
N ARG A 181 -15.33 3.90 31.38
CA ARG A 181 -14.28 3.10 30.73
C ARG A 181 -13.24 3.99 30.07
N LYS A 182 -12.09 3.40 29.79
CA LYS A 182 -11.08 3.95 28.91
C LYS A 182 -11.13 3.22 27.57
N VAL A 183 -10.98 3.95 26.47
CA VAL A 183 -10.87 3.38 25.12
C VAL A 183 -9.67 3.96 24.40
N GLU A 184 -9.14 3.17 23.49
CA GLU A 184 -7.98 3.54 22.65
C GLU A 184 -8.26 3.15 21.20
N LEU A 185 -7.60 3.85 20.27
CA LEU A 185 -7.51 3.51 18.86
C LEU A 185 -6.04 3.50 18.44
N ILE A 186 -5.72 2.77 17.40
CA ILE A 186 -4.45 2.90 16.70
C ILE A 186 -4.70 3.68 15.42
N ARG A 187 -3.87 4.69 15.16
CA ARG A 187 -3.90 5.50 13.95
C ARG A 187 -2.51 5.56 13.35
N MET A 188 -2.44 5.29 12.04
CA MET A 188 -1.22 5.35 11.27
C MET A 188 -1.29 6.52 10.30
N PHE A 189 -0.22 7.31 10.22
CA PHE A 189 -0.11 8.40 9.25
C PHE A 189 1.22 8.30 8.53
N THR A 190 1.22 8.57 7.23
CA THR A 190 2.44 8.61 6.43
C THR A 190 2.51 9.92 5.66
N TYR A 191 3.61 10.64 5.82
CA TYR A 191 3.87 11.90 5.13
C TYR A 191 5.12 11.80 4.26
N LYS A 192 5.09 12.42 3.08
CA LYS A 192 6.28 12.60 2.23
C LYS A 192 7.08 13.82 2.61
N THR A 193 6.38 14.89 2.94
CA THR A 193 6.92 16.18 3.35
C THR A 193 6.14 16.65 4.57
N VAL A 194 6.76 17.51 5.37
CA VAL A 194 6.10 18.08 6.55
C VAL A 194 5.14 19.18 6.12
N ASP A 195 3.87 18.98 6.44
CA ASP A 195 2.80 19.98 6.38
C ASP A 195 2.10 19.96 7.74
N LEU A 196 2.47 20.91 8.61
CA LEU A 196 1.93 20.96 9.96
C LEU A 196 0.44 21.30 10.00
N ASP A 197 -0.13 21.94 8.99
CA ASP A 197 -1.57 22.17 8.90
C ASP A 197 -2.32 20.88 8.60
N LEU A 198 -1.75 19.99 7.77
CA LEU A 198 -2.28 18.65 7.55
C LEU A 198 -2.15 17.81 8.84
N VAL A 199 -0.99 17.79 9.46
CA VAL A 199 -0.75 17.09 10.74
C VAL A 199 -1.74 17.52 11.82
N LYS A 200 -2.03 18.82 11.93
CA LYS A 200 -3.02 19.36 12.87
C LYS A 200 -4.43 18.84 12.60
N LYS A 201 -4.83 18.72 11.33
CA LYS A 201 -6.12 18.15 10.94
C LYS A 201 -6.20 16.67 11.28
N ASP A 202 -5.15 15.92 10.97
CA ASP A 202 -5.08 14.47 11.25
C ASP A 202 -5.13 14.21 12.77
N ALA A 203 -4.41 15.00 13.57
CA ALA A 203 -4.44 14.92 15.02
C ALA A 203 -5.84 15.20 15.59
N ALA A 204 -6.52 16.24 15.09
CA ALA A 204 -7.87 16.57 15.51
C ALA A 204 -8.88 15.48 15.16
N VAL A 205 -8.76 14.88 13.97
CA VAL A 205 -9.59 13.74 13.56
C VAL A 205 -9.34 12.54 14.47
N ALA A 206 -8.08 12.20 14.78
CA ALA A 206 -7.75 11.07 15.65
C ALA A 206 -8.33 11.22 17.07
N ILE A 207 -8.31 12.45 17.62
CA ILE A 207 -8.93 12.74 18.93
C ILE A 207 -10.46 12.68 18.85
N ALA A 208 -11.08 13.15 17.77
CA ALA A 208 -12.52 13.04 17.57
C ALA A 208 -12.95 11.56 17.42
N ASP A 209 -12.21 10.76 16.67
CA ASP A 209 -12.50 9.34 16.44
C ASP A 209 -12.45 8.53 17.74
N VAL A 210 -11.50 8.77 18.63
CA VAL A 210 -11.44 8.05 19.92
C VAL A 210 -12.60 8.46 20.86
N ALA A 211 -13.06 9.71 20.80
CA ALA A 211 -14.28 10.13 21.51
C ALA A 211 -15.53 9.42 20.93
N LEU A 212 -15.66 9.35 19.60
CA LEU A 212 -16.71 8.56 18.94
C LEU A 212 -16.66 7.10 19.36
N ARG A 213 -15.44 6.52 19.48
CA ARG A 213 -15.27 5.12 19.93
C ARG A 213 -15.77 4.91 21.35
N TYR A 214 -15.60 5.90 22.23
CA TYR A 214 -16.13 5.85 23.59
C TYR A 214 -17.65 5.83 23.59
N ASP A 215 -18.31 6.67 22.78
CA ASP A 215 -19.77 6.80 22.69
C ASP A 215 -20.42 5.71 21.81
N ALA A 216 -19.59 4.89 21.12
CA ALA A 216 -20.11 3.91 20.19
C ALA A 216 -20.92 2.80 20.86
N ARG A 217 -22.08 2.53 20.30
CA ARG A 217 -23.03 1.49 20.71
C ARG A 217 -23.27 0.48 19.60
N LYS A 218 -23.94 -0.61 19.91
CA LYS A 218 -24.35 -1.59 18.90
C LYS A 218 -25.36 -0.96 17.94
N LEU A 219 -25.18 -1.22 16.64
CA LEU A 219 -26.16 -0.84 15.63
C LEU A 219 -27.36 -1.80 15.68
N GLU A 220 -28.58 -1.27 15.76
CA GLU A 220 -29.81 -2.05 15.87
C GLU A 220 -30.83 -1.61 14.83
N ASN A 221 -31.62 -2.57 14.32
CA ASN A 221 -32.73 -2.33 13.40
C ASN A 221 -32.41 -1.60 12.11
N VAL A 222 -31.17 -1.79 11.58
CA VAL A 222 -30.72 -1.24 10.31
C VAL A 222 -30.27 -2.41 9.41
N PRO A 223 -31.19 -3.09 8.71
CA PRO A 223 -30.85 -4.26 7.89
C PRO A 223 -30.09 -3.89 6.61
N LYS A 224 -30.26 -2.65 6.12
CA LYS A 224 -29.58 -2.12 4.94
C LYS A 224 -29.22 -0.66 5.12
N ALA A 225 -28.09 -0.27 4.57
CA ALA A 225 -27.64 1.13 4.57
C ALA A 225 -26.77 1.46 3.36
N ASP A 226 -26.75 2.72 2.98
CA ASP A 226 -25.71 3.28 2.16
C ASP A 226 -24.44 3.40 3.01
N VAL A 227 -23.30 2.96 2.49
CA VAL A 227 -22.00 2.93 3.19
C VAL A 227 -21.05 3.93 2.55
N ILE A 228 -20.51 4.86 3.34
CA ILE A 228 -19.49 5.81 2.91
C ILE A 228 -18.14 5.34 3.45
N LEU A 229 -17.23 4.98 2.54
CA LEU A 229 -15.81 4.74 2.83
C LEU A 229 -15.04 6.05 2.74
N ALA A 230 -14.04 6.25 3.60
CA ALA A 230 -13.18 7.43 3.63
C ALA A 230 -11.74 7.06 4.02
N GLY A 231 -10.78 7.95 3.73
CA GLY A 231 -9.38 7.74 4.10
C GLY A 231 -8.77 6.50 3.47
N ASP A 232 -8.07 5.71 4.28
CA ASP A 232 -7.36 4.50 3.82
C ASP A 232 -8.32 3.41 3.32
N ASP A 233 -9.56 3.35 3.83
CA ASP A 233 -10.57 2.38 3.39
C ASP A 233 -10.95 2.57 1.90
N VAL A 234 -10.83 3.79 1.36
CA VAL A 234 -11.00 4.08 -0.08
C VAL A 234 -9.86 3.48 -0.90
N GLU A 235 -8.61 3.64 -0.43
CA GLU A 235 -7.45 3.04 -1.08
C GLU A 235 -7.56 1.52 -1.08
N ASP A 236 -7.90 0.94 0.06
CA ASP A 236 -8.01 -0.51 0.23
C ASP A 236 -9.11 -1.10 -0.66
N PHE A 237 -10.29 -0.47 -0.72
CA PHE A 237 -11.35 -0.85 -1.65
C PHE A 237 -10.88 -0.85 -3.11
N LEU A 238 -10.25 0.23 -3.54
CA LEU A 238 -9.82 0.38 -4.93
C LEU A 238 -8.65 -0.56 -5.28
N ARG A 239 -7.76 -0.81 -4.34
CA ARG A 239 -6.62 -1.72 -4.50
C ARG A 239 -7.07 -3.17 -4.61
N GLU A 240 -7.99 -3.57 -3.75
CA GLU A 240 -8.59 -4.91 -3.77
C GLU A 240 -9.34 -5.15 -5.08
N LEU A 241 -10.14 -4.17 -5.52
CA LEU A 241 -10.92 -4.25 -6.75
C LEU A 241 -10.08 -4.54 -8.00
N ILE A 242 -8.88 -3.97 -8.11
CA ILE A 242 -8.01 -4.19 -9.29
C ILE A 242 -6.92 -5.23 -9.07
N GLY A 243 -6.86 -5.85 -7.88
CA GLY A 243 -5.83 -6.82 -7.51
C GLY A 243 -5.74 -8.01 -8.47
N ASP A 244 -6.86 -8.57 -8.86
CA ASP A 244 -6.96 -9.71 -9.76
C ASP A 244 -6.56 -9.40 -11.21
N PHE A 245 -6.48 -8.12 -11.60
CA PHE A 245 -6.00 -7.69 -12.92
C PHE A 245 -4.48 -7.56 -12.98
N SER A 246 -3.78 -8.03 -11.97
CA SER A 246 -2.33 -8.23 -12.05
C SER A 246 -1.98 -9.35 -13.03
N TYR A 247 -0.81 -9.29 -13.67
CA TYR A 247 -0.34 -10.37 -14.55
C TYR A 247 -0.33 -11.73 -13.85
N ASP A 248 0.00 -11.78 -12.55
CA ASP A 248 -0.06 -12.98 -11.73
C ASP A 248 -1.49 -13.49 -11.59
N GLY A 249 -2.43 -12.63 -11.25
CA GLY A 249 -3.86 -12.95 -11.14
C GLY A 249 -4.43 -13.48 -12.44
N VAL A 250 -4.16 -12.80 -13.55
CA VAL A 250 -4.61 -13.23 -14.91
C VAL A 250 -3.99 -14.57 -15.30
N TYR A 251 -2.68 -14.77 -15.06
CA TYR A 251 -2.00 -16.03 -15.37
C TYR A 251 -2.55 -17.20 -14.56
N ARG A 252 -2.82 -16.99 -13.28
CA ARG A 252 -3.40 -17.99 -12.35
C ARG A 252 -4.90 -18.15 -12.50
N LYS A 253 -5.54 -17.37 -13.36
CA LYS A 253 -6.99 -17.37 -13.59
C LYS A 253 -7.80 -16.98 -12.34
N SER A 254 -7.30 -16.02 -11.54
CA SER A 254 -8.08 -15.39 -10.47
C SER A 254 -9.23 -14.56 -11.01
N THR A 255 -9.20 -14.20 -12.29
CA THR A 255 -10.29 -13.54 -13.01
C THR A 255 -10.47 -14.14 -14.40
N ASP A 256 -11.69 -14.13 -14.91
CA ASP A 256 -12.04 -14.46 -16.29
C ASP A 256 -12.12 -13.22 -17.20
N LYS A 257 -12.06 -12.01 -16.61
CA LYS A 257 -12.15 -10.73 -17.32
C LYS A 257 -10.94 -10.50 -18.24
N LYS A 258 -11.24 -10.04 -19.45
CA LYS A 258 -10.27 -9.72 -20.50
C LYS A 258 -10.28 -8.22 -20.79
N ILE A 259 -9.18 -7.72 -21.37
CA ILE A 259 -9.13 -6.34 -21.85
C ILE A 259 -10.30 -6.11 -22.85
N GLY A 260 -11.07 -5.06 -22.59
CA GLY A 260 -12.32 -4.72 -23.28
C GLY A 260 -13.58 -5.07 -22.51
N ASP A 261 -13.52 -5.99 -21.54
CA ASP A 261 -14.68 -6.39 -20.76
C ASP A 261 -15.13 -5.28 -19.79
N ALA A 262 -16.43 -5.22 -19.54
CA ALA A 262 -17.00 -4.33 -18.55
C ALA A 262 -16.69 -4.83 -17.14
N ILE A 263 -16.13 -3.95 -16.30
CA ILE A 263 -16.00 -4.12 -14.85
C ILE A 263 -17.25 -3.55 -14.16
N GLN A 264 -17.82 -2.50 -14.74
CA GLN A 264 -19.15 -2.00 -14.39
C GLN A 264 -20.08 -2.34 -15.57
N SER A 265 -20.96 -3.31 -15.38
CA SER A 265 -21.86 -3.81 -16.45
C SER A 265 -22.94 -2.79 -16.81
N GLU A 266 -23.52 -2.13 -15.81
CA GLU A 266 -24.52 -1.06 -15.95
C GLU A 266 -24.10 0.11 -15.06
N ILE A 267 -23.82 1.27 -15.67
CA ILE A 267 -23.34 2.44 -14.92
C ILE A 267 -24.54 3.36 -14.63
N GLN A 268 -25.04 3.31 -13.40
CA GLN A 268 -26.06 4.21 -12.86
C GLN A 268 -25.42 5.34 -12.03
N GLY A 269 -24.26 5.11 -11.47
CA GLY A 269 -23.45 6.06 -10.71
C GLY A 269 -22.33 6.70 -11.53
N ASP A 270 -21.16 6.85 -10.92
CA ASP A 270 -19.97 7.35 -11.59
C ASP A 270 -19.23 6.23 -12.33
N ALA A 271 -18.75 6.51 -13.53
CA ALA A 271 -17.90 5.59 -14.28
C ALA A 271 -16.50 5.55 -13.66
N LEU A 272 -16.07 4.36 -13.25
CA LEU A 272 -14.76 4.15 -12.62
C LEU A 272 -13.63 4.25 -13.65
N SER A 273 -12.64 5.10 -13.37
CA SER A 273 -11.36 5.12 -14.05
C SER A 273 -10.25 5.06 -13.02
N ILE A 274 -9.46 3.97 -13.04
CA ILE A 274 -8.48 3.66 -12.02
C ILE A 274 -7.23 3.02 -12.64
N GLY A 275 -6.08 3.26 -12.02
CA GLY A 275 -4.83 2.69 -12.44
C GLY A 275 -3.73 2.93 -11.43
N TRP A 276 -2.51 2.77 -11.88
CA TRP A 276 -1.31 2.93 -11.08
C TRP A 276 -0.54 4.17 -11.53
N THR A 277 0.05 4.87 -10.57
CA THR A 277 0.89 6.04 -10.82
C THR A 277 2.14 6.00 -9.96
N LEU A 278 3.00 7.00 -10.10
CA LEU A 278 4.22 7.13 -9.32
C LEU A 278 3.98 8.03 -8.10
N SER A 279 4.44 7.60 -6.96
CA SER A 279 4.38 8.41 -5.74
C SER A 279 5.29 9.65 -5.82
N SER A 280 6.36 9.58 -6.62
CA SER A 280 7.29 10.66 -6.91
C SER A 280 8.14 10.33 -8.15
N LYS A 281 8.90 11.31 -8.65
CA LYS A 281 9.87 11.09 -9.75
C LYS A 281 10.98 10.10 -9.36
N ALA A 282 11.23 9.88 -8.07
CA ALA A 282 12.19 8.91 -7.60
C ALA A 282 11.65 7.47 -7.62
N ASP A 283 10.35 7.29 -7.71
CA ASP A 283 9.71 5.96 -7.81
C ASP A 283 9.72 5.45 -9.26
N ALA A 284 10.91 5.35 -9.84
CA ALA A 284 11.11 5.18 -11.28
C ALA A 284 11.20 3.72 -11.75
N PHE A 285 11.35 2.75 -10.84
CA PHE A 285 11.48 1.33 -11.18
C PHE A 285 10.97 0.44 -10.06
N ASP A 286 10.57 -0.76 -10.42
CA ASP A 286 10.13 -1.79 -9.48
C ASP A 286 11.29 -2.69 -9.01
N ARG A 287 10.95 -3.72 -8.23
CA ARG A 287 11.93 -4.67 -7.66
C ARG A 287 12.63 -5.56 -8.69
N ASP A 288 12.10 -5.69 -9.89
CA ASP A 288 12.68 -6.47 -10.99
C ASP A 288 13.56 -5.59 -11.91
N GLY A 289 13.50 -4.27 -11.73
CA GLY A 289 14.20 -3.28 -12.56
C GLY A 289 13.36 -2.83 -13.76
N VAL A 290 12.06 -3.12 -13.78
CA VAL A 290 11.14 -2.56 -14.78
C VAL A 290 10.99 -1.07 -14.54
N MET A 291 11.19 -0.26 -15.58
CA MET A 291 10.94 1.18 -15.52
C MET A 291 9.44 1.43 -15.42
N LEU A 292 9.04 2.19 -14.42
CA LEU A 292 7.64 2.51 -14.16
C LEU A 292 7.18 3.75 -14.92
N ALA A 293 6.00 3.67 -15.49
CA ALA A 293 5.24 4.80 -16.03
C ALA A 293 3.77 4.61 -15.67
N PRO A 294 2.98 5.66 -15.44
CA PRO A 294 1.57 5.51 -15.10
C PRO A 294 0.84 4.57 -16.06
N VAL A 295 0.02 3.68 -15.53
CA VAL A 295 -0.75 2.70 -16.29
C VAL A 295 -2.22 2.73 -15.87
N ARG A 296 -3.13 2.82 -16.86
CA ARG A 296 -4.56 2.71 -16.64
C ARG A 296 -4.95 1.23 -16.65
N VAL A 297 -5.70 0.79 -15.63
CA VAL A 297 -6.21 -0.59 -15.51
C VAL A 297 -7.67 -0.63 -15.94
N VAL A 298 -8.50 0.26 -15.38
CA VAL A 298 -9.90 0.43 -15.77
C VAL A 298 -10.12 1.85 -16.28
N GLU A 299 -10.83 2.02 -17.37
CA GLU A 299 -11.22 3.30 -17.96
C GLU A 299 -12.70 3.31 -18.25
N ALA A 300 -13.42 4.30 -17.71
CA ALA A 300 -14.86 4.44 -17.89
C ALA A 300 -15.62 3.12 -17.67
N GLY A 301 -15.28 2.37 -16.62
CA GLY A 301 -15.91 1.10 -16.26
C GLY A 301 -15.46 -0.12 -17.05
N LYS A 302 -14.49 0.00 -17.98
CA LYS A 302 -13.97 -1.12 -18.78
C LYS A 302 -12.52 -1.44 -18.42
N LEU A 303 -12.17 -2.72 -18.42
CA LEU A 303 -10.79 -3.18 -18.26
C LEU A 303 -9.98 -2.82 -19.52
N VAL A 304 -8.94 -2.02 -19.37
CA VAL A 304 -8.11 -1.54 -20.48
C VAL A 304 -6.64 -1.96 -20.39
N GLY A 305 -6.21 -2.49 -19.24
CA GLY A 305 -4.83 -2.90 -19.05
C GLY A 305 -4.64 -3.84 -17.88
N TYR A 306 -3.54 -4.55 -17.90
CA TYR A 306 -3.01 -5.35 -16.82
C TYR A 306 -1.69 -4.73 -16.32
N TYR A 307 -1.23 -5.15 -15.15
CA TYR A 307 0.01 -4.68 -14.55
C TYR A 307 0.73 -5.81 -13.80
N GLY A 308 1.98 -5.63 -13.43
CA GLY A 308 2.66 -6.61 -12.59
C GLY A 308 4.10 -6.91 -13.02
N SER A 309 4.63 -8.01 -12.47
CA SER A 309 6.04 -8.37 -12.60
C SER A 309 6.45 -8.75 -14.03
N ASN A 310 7.73 -8.59 -14.32
CA ASN A 310 8.36 -8.99 -15.57
C ASN A 310 8.11 -10.46 -15.93
N GLN A 311 8.17 -11.35 -14.95
CA GLN A 311 7.98 -12.79 -15.15
C GLN A 311 6.61 -13.11 -15.73
N TYR A 312 5.54 -12.64 -15.09
CA TYR A 312 4.17 -12.97 -15.51
C TYR A 312 3.74 -12.20 -16.75
N ALA A 313 4.29 -11.01 -17.00
CA ALA A 313 4.10 -10.32 -18.27
C ALA A 313 4.57 -11.20 -19.44
N GLN A 314 5.78 -11.79 -19.35
CA GLN A 314 6.31 -12.68 -20.38
C GLN A 314 5.49 -13.99 -20.52
N TYR A 315 4.98 -14.54 -19.42
CA TYR A 315 4.12 -15.73 -19.48
C TYR A 315 2.81 -15.49 -20.25
N LEU A 316 2.31 -14.25 -20.18
CA LEU A 316 1.13 -13.84 -20.93
C LEU A 316 1.46 -13.30 -22.34
N GLY A 317 2.74 -13.20 -22.72
CA GLY A 317 3.16 -12.60 -24.00
C GLY A 317 2.97 -11.09 -24.05
N LEU A 318 2.96 -10.42 -22.87
CA LEU A 318 2.75 -8.98 -22.74
C LEU A 318 4.06 -8.25 -22.39
N GLN A 319 4.06 -6.93 -22.61
CA GLN A 319 5.18 -6.08 -22.17
C GLN A 319 5.08 -5.80 -20.66
N PRO A 320 6.17 -5.91 -19.90
CA PRO A 320 6.15 -5.61 -18.48
C PRO A 320 5.95 -4.11 -18.24
N VAL A 321 4.97 -3.75 -17.41
CA VAL A 321 4.73 -2.37 -16.96
C VAL A 321 5.15 -2.16 -15.50
N GLY A 322 5.42 -3.25 -14.77
CA GLY A 322 5.97 -3.23 -13.42
C GLY A 322 4.93 -3.27 -12.31
N VAL A 323 5.45 -3.26 -11.08
CA VAL A 323 4.68 -3.27 -9.82
C VAL A 323 4.79 -1.91 -9.16
N PHE A 324 3.65 -1.33 -8.81
CA PHE A 324 3.52 0.03 -8.31
C PHE A 324 3.14 0.07 -6.83
N GLY A 325 3.46 1.19 -6.17
CA GLY A 325 3.04 1.46 -4.79
C GLY A 325 1.82 2.39 -4.68
N THR A 326 1.57 3.23 -5.68
CA THR A 326 0.56 4.30 -5.62
C THR A 326 -0.54 4.06 -6.65
N ILE A 327 -1.78 4.05 -6.17
CA ILE A 327 -2.98 3.92 -6.99
C ILE A 327 -3.55 5.32 -7.32
N GLU A 328 -4.13 5.47 -8.49
CA GLU A 328 -4.79 6.71 -8.91
C GLU A 328 -6.19 6.42 -9.43
N ALA A 329 -7.19 7.18 -8.97
CA ALA A 329 -8.56 7.09 -9.44
C ALA A 329 -9.12 8.47 -9.83
N ALA A 330 -9.95 8.50 -10.85
CA ALA A 330 -10.64 9.72 -11.25
C ALA A 330 -11.70 10.12 -10.21
N ALA A 331 -11.83 11.42 -9.95
CA ALA A 331 -12.87 11.96 -9.08
C ALA A 331 -14.25 11.88 -9.75
N GLY A 332 -15.28 11.74 -8.91
CA GLY A 332 -16.67 11.88 -9.32
C GLY A 332 -17.13 13.32 -9.39
N LYS A 333 -18.45 13.49 -9.47
CA LYS A 333 -19.09 14.82 -9.56
C LYS A 333 -19.84 15.21 -8.30
N THR A 334 -20.10 14.27 -7.39
CA THR A 334 -20.91 14.47 -6.18
C THR A 334 -20.05 14.96 -5.04
N THR A 335 -20.45 16.07 -4.39
CA THR A 335 -19.75 16.57 -3.20
C THR A 335 -19.97 15.65 -2.00
N ILE A 336 -19.00 15.59 -1.08
CA ILE A 336 -19.13 14.83 0.19
C ILE A 336 -20.35 15.27 0.98
N ALA A 337 -20.65 16.57 1.02
CA ALA A 337 -21.85 17.10 1.67
C ALA A 337 -23.15 16.50 1.09
N ARG A 338 -23.21 16.33 -0.23
CA ARG A 338 -24.36 15.71 -0.90
C ARG A 338 -24.42 14.19 -0.67
N MET A 339 -23.29 13.51 -0.59
CA MET A 339 -23.23 12.09 -0.22
C MET A 339 -23.81 11.86 1.18
N LYS A 340 -23.47 12.75 2.11
CA LYS A 340 -23.89 12.67 3.53
C LYS A 340 -25.29 13.27 3.82
N ALA A 341 -26.02 13.71 2.81
CA ALA A 341 -27.33 14.35 3.00
C ALA A 341 -28.49 13.37 3.29
N LYS A 342 -28.31 12.08 3.00
CA LYS A 342 -29.31 11.03 3.23
C LYS A 342 -28.84 10.08 4.34
N PRO A 343 -29.72 9.24 4.92
CA PRO A 343 -29.29 8.22 5.88
C PRO A 343 -28.16 7.34 5.33
N HIS A 344 -27.10 7.16 6.12
CA HIS A 344 -25.91 6.40 5.72
C HIS A 344 -25.07 5.97 6.92
N LEU A 345 -24.23 4.97 6.69
CA LEU A 345 -23.13 4.59 7.57
C LEU A 345 -21.84 5.24 7.06
N GLU A 346 -21.29 6.15 7.84
CA GLU A 346 -19.95 6.72 7.59
C GLU A 346 -18.91 5.86 8.31
N ILE A 347 -18.10 5.13 7.57
CA ILE A 347 -17.07 4.27 8.13
C ILE A 347 -15.90 5.11 8.62
N ILE A 348 -15.45 4.85 9.85
CA ILE A 348 -14.30 5.49 10.49
C ILE A 348 -13.13 4.51 10.60
N ALA A 349 -13.42 3.21 10.83
CA ALA A 349 -12.41 2.19 10.89
C ALA A 349 -12.99 0.81 10.52
N LEU A 350 -12.35 0.15 9.57
CA LEU A 350 -12.56 -1.25 9.20
C LEU A 350 -11.46 -2.15 9.81
N SER A 351 -11.75 -3.44 9.97
CA SER A 351 -10.71 -4.47 10.13
C SER A 351 -10.10 -4.88 8.79
N GLY A 352 -10.80 -4.60 7.71
CA GLY A 352 -10.44 -4.89 6.33
C GLY A 352 -11.68 -4.96 5.46
N ILE A 353 -11.46 -4.85 4.16
CA ILE A 353 -12.46 -5.03 3.12
C ILE A 353 -12.09 -6.24 2.28
N GLN A 354 -13.07 -7.01 1.87
CA GLN A 354 -12.90 -8.16 1.00
C GLN A 354 -13.77 -8.00 -0.24
N ILE A 355 -13.18 -8.22 -1.40
CA ILE A 355 -13.87 -8.23 -2.68
C ILE A 355 -13.53 -9.55 -3.37
N ASP A 356 -14.54 -10.26 -3.81
CA ASP A 356 -14.42 -11.44 -4.65
C ASP A 356 -15.29 -11.23 -5.90
N ILE A 357 -14.63 -10.80 -6.96
CA ILE A 357 -15.28 -10.55 -8.26
C ILE A 357 -15.89 -11.83 -8.83
N TYR A 358 -15.32 -12.99 -8.52
CA TYR A 358 -15.77 -14.27 -9.05
C TYR A 358 -17.11 -14.71 -8.45
N SER A 359 -17.27 -14.56 -7.13
CA SER A 359 -18.53 -14.85 -6.44
C SER A 359 -19.50 -13.66 -6.40
N GLY A 360 -19.08 -12.49 -6.85
CA GLY A 360 -19.88 -11.27 -6.79
C GLY A 360 -19.99 -10.68 -5.39
N TYR A 361 -19.05 -10.96 -4.47
CA TYR A 361 -19.10 -10.56 -3.08
C TYR A 361 -18.28 -9.30 -2.79
N ILE A 362 -18.83 -8.46 -1.91
CA ILE A 362 -18.10 -7.41 -1.21
C ILE A 362 -18.53 -7.39 0.25
N GLY A 363 -17.60 -7.17 1.18
CA GLY A 363 -17.92 -7.01 2.60
C GLY A 363 -16.78 -6.43 3.41
N GLY A 364 -17.12 -5.93 4.62
CA GLY A 364 -16.17 -5.38 5.57
C GLY A 364 -16.64 -5.49 7.00
N GLU A 365 -15.71 -5.76 7.92
CA GLU A 365 -15.98 -5.76 9.38
C GLU A 365 -15.75 -4.36 9.92
N VAL A 366 -16.79 -3.77 10.52
CA VAL A 366 -16.80 -2.39 11.00
C VAL A 366 -16.41 -2.33 12.48
N ARG A 367 -15.28 -1.69 12.75
CA ARG A 367 -14.83 -1.43 14.13
C ARG A 367 -15.39 -0.14 14.70
N LEU A 368 -15.61 0.85 13.85
CA LEU A 368 -16.22 2.12 14.22
C LEU A 368 -16.85 2.77 12.99
N ALA A 369 -18.07 3.25 13.13
CA ALA A 369 -18.78 4.05 12.15
C ALA A 369 -19.68 5.09 12.83
N VAL A 370 -20.22 6.01 12.04
CA VAL A 370 -21.32 6.90 12.45
C VAL A 370 -22.54 6.57 11.60
N TRP A 371 -23.61 6.15 12.25
CA TRP A 371 -24.93 6.02 11.64
C TRP A 371 -25.62 7.39 11.61
N PHE A 372 -25.95 7.88 10.44
CA PHE A 372 -26.80 9.04 10.24
C PHE A 372 -28.20 8.57 9.82
N ASP A 373 -29.20 8.76 10.68
CA ASP A 373 -30.58 8.31 10.45
C ASP A 373 -31.42 9.30 9.63
N GLY A 374 -30.80 10.39 9.15
CA GLY A 374 -31.45 11.53 8.49
C GLY A 374 -31.64 12.74 9.41
N LYS A 375 -31.44 12.57 10.73
CA LYS A 375 -31.54 13.63 11.73
C LYS A 375 -30.39 13.59 12.74
N ASN A 376 -30.08 12.42 13.26
CA ASN A 376 -29.10 12.21 14.33
C ASN A 376 -27.87 11.49 13.79
N ARG A 377 -26.71 11.80 14.36
CA ARG A 377 -25.44 11.13 14.10
C ARG A 377 -25.12 10.26 15.33
N ILE A 378 -25.08 8.97 15.16
CA ILE A 378 -24.98 7.98 16.23
C ILE A 378 -23.70 7.17 16.02
N PRO A 379 -22.71 7.25 16.91
CA PRO A 379 -21.54 6.36 16.86
C PRO A 379 -21.95 4.91 17.08
N VAL A 380 -21.48 4.01 16.20
CA VAL A 380 -21.82 2.58 16.24
C VAL A 380 -20.58 1.72 15.96
N SER A 381 -20.59 0.49 16.46
CA SER A 381 -19.46 -0.43 16.31
C SER A 381 -19.87 -1.90 16.39
N GLY A 382 -18.97 -2.80 15.95
CA GLY A 382 -19.12 -4.24 16.15
C GLY A 382 -20.18 -4.89 15.26
N PHE A 383 -20.21 -4.53 13.98
CA PHE A 383 -21.08 -5.11 12.96
C PHE A 383 -20.31 -5.27 11.64
N SER A 384 -20.91 -5.88 10.65
CA SER A 384 -20.36 -6.01 9.29
C SER A 384 -21.33 -5.44 8.27
N PHE A 385 -20.80 -5.03 7.13
CA PHE A 385 -21.61 -4.82 5.94
C PHE A 385 -21.19 -5.79 4.84
N SER A 386 -22.14 -6.13 3.96
CA SER A 386 -21.88 -6.96 2.80
C SER A 386 -22.83 -6.62 1.65
N GLY A 387 -22.51 -7.15 0.46
CA GLY A 387 -23.36 -6.94 -0.70
C GLY A 387 -22.86 -7.62 -1.95
N ASN A 388 -23.53 -7.36 -3.07
CA ASN A 388 -23.08 -7.79 -4.38
C ASN A 388 -22.19 -6.71 -5.01
N ILE A 389 -20.97 -7.09 -5.43
CA ILE A 389 -19.97 -6.14 -5.97
C ILE A 389 -20.42 -5.52 -7.30
N ASP A 390 -21.09 -6.26 -8.18
CA ASP A 390 -21.55 -5.74 -9.47
C ASP A 390 -22.57 -4.62 -9.27
N LYS A 391 -23.49 -4.82 -8.31
CA LYS A 391 -24.47 -3.80 -7.93
C LYS A 391 -23.80 -2.60 -7.27
N ALA A 392 -22.86 -2.84 -6.36
CA ALA A 392 -22.12 -1.77 -5.69
C ALA A 392 -21.34 -0.92 -6.71
N LEU A 393 -20.75 -1.55 -7.72
CA LEU A 393 -20.04 -0.86 -8.80
C LEU A 393 -20.98 -0.15 -9.77
N SER A 394 -22.16 -0.72 -10.08
CA SER A 394 -23.16 -0.08 -10.91
C SER A 394 -23.63 1.25 -10.32
N ASP A 395 -23.91 1.26 -9.02
CA ASP A 395 -24.43 2.41 -8.27
C ASP A 395 -23.34 3.28 -7.61
N LEU A 396 -22.06 3.02 -7.91
CA LEU A 396 -20.89 3.66 -7.29
C LEU A 396 -20.95 5.18 -7.38
N VAL A 397 -20.72 5.87 -6.26
CA VAL A 397 -20.58 7.33 -6.26
C VAL A 397 -19.20 7.70 -5.69
N LEU A 398 -18.44 8.43 -6.48
CA LEU A 398 -17.13 8.94 -6.13
C LEU A 398 -17.23 10.42 -5.72
N SER A 399 -16.50 10.85 -4.69
CA SER A 399 -16.53 12.26 -4.30
C SER A 399 -15.84 13.15 -5.33
N LYS A 400 -16.34 14.40 -5.45
CA LYS A 400 -15.69 15.46 -6.21
C LYS A 400 -14.39 15.91 -5.52
N GLU A 401 -14.40 15.96 -4.19
CA GLU A 401 -13.25 16.30 -3.39
C GLU A 401 -12.23 15.16 -3.47
N THR A 402 -10.96 15.53 -3.66
CA THR A 402 -9.84 14.61 -3.83
C THR A 402 -8.83 14.70 -2.71
N VAL A 403 -8.04 13.64 -2.56
CA VAL A 403 -6.84 13.58 -1.73
C VAL A 403 -5.64 13.20 -2.60
N GLN A 404 -4.47 13.69 -2.20
CA GLN A 404 -3.18 13.33 -2.77
C GLN A 404 -2.28 12.83 -1.64
N GLY A 405 -2.40 11.54 -1.35
CA GLY A 405 -1.61 10.84 -0.33
C GLY A 405 -0.34 10.21 -0.89
N VAL A 406 0.36 9.48 -0.05
CA VAL A 406 1.61 8.79 -0.43
C VAL A 406 1.33 7.58 -1.33
N ARG A 407 0.26 6.85 -1.05
CA ARG A 407 -0.10 5.59 -1.71
C ARG A 407 -1.33 5.70 -2.59
N TYR A 408 -2.06 6.81 -2.49
CA TYR A 408 -3.34 7.01 -3.14
C TYR A 408 -3.54 8.46 -3.60
N HIS A 409 -4.00 8.62 -4.85
CA HIS A 409 -4.48 9.87 -5.42
C HIS A 409 -5.88 9.66 -5.96
N GLY A 410 -6.88 10.39 -5.48
CA GLY A 410 -8.25 10.19 -5.97
C GLY A 410 -9.33 10.78 -5.07
N PRO A 411 -10.60 10.33 -5.24
CA PRO A 411 -11.73 10.80 -4.44
C PRO A 411 -11.52 10.54 -2.94
N LYS A 412 -11.89 11.52 -2.11
CA LYS A 412 -11.78 11.39 -0.64
C LYS A 412 -12.74 10.37 -0.06
N CYS A 413 -13.90 10.19 -0.69
CA CYS A 413 -14.94 9.27 -0.23
C CYS A 413 -15.52 8.49 -1.39
N ILE A 414 -15.98 7.28 -1.08
CA ILE A 414 -16.76 6.41 -1.95
C ILE A 414 -18.07 6.08 -1.24
N LEU A 415 -19.18 6.15 -1.96
CA LEU A 415 -20.50 5.73 -1.47
C LEU A 415 -20.90 4.45 -2.17
N LEU A 416 -21.13 3.39 -1.40
CA LEU A 416 -21.67 2.10 -1.79
C LEU A 416 -23.14 2.05 -1.35
N LYS A 417 -24.09 1.88 -2.29
CA LYS A 417 -25.50 1.97 -1.99
C LYS A 417 -26.12 0.63 -1.57
N GLY A 418 -27.04 0.69 -0.61
CA GLY A 418 -27.93 -0.41 -0.26
C GLY A 418 -27.23 -1.69 0.23
N MET A 419 -26.13 -1.55 0.95
CA MET A 419 -25.38 -2.67 1.54
C MET A 419 -26.19 -3.32 2.65
N ASP A 420 -26.12 -4.65 2.76
CA ASP A 420 -26.68 -5.40 3.88
C ASP A 420 -25.83 -5.16 5.14
N VAL A 421 -26.48 -5.01 6.29
CA VAL A 421 -25.84 -4.81 7.59
C VAL A 421 -26.11 -6.02 8.46
N LEU A 422 -25.05 -6.63 9.03
CA LEU A 422 -25.06 -7.90 9.75
C LEU A 422 -24.59 -7.78 11.19
#